data_6e7628c7be6fd6b503356afa746d88cd
#
_entry.id   6e7628c7be6fd6b503356afa746d88cd
#
_cell.length_a   1.000
_cell.length_b   1.000
_cell.length_c   1.000
_cell.angle_alpha   90.00
_cell.angle_beta   90.00
_cell.angle_gamma   90.00
#
_symmetry.space_group_name_H-M   'P 1'
#
loop_
_entity.id
_entity.type
_entity.pdbx_description
1 polymer ?
#
loop_
_entity_poly.entity_id
_entity_poly.type
_entity_poly.pdbx_seq_one_letter_code
_entity_poly.pdbx_strand_id
1 'polypeptide(L)'
;MKIDIKFDGKPGYGVYINELKELKFDAKVAIVTNAKVGGLYLQNLLSRIDCPQKFIISVPDGEEYKNMQTIEAILEQLFVSRLDRSSVIIALGGGVVSDMAGFAASIFERGIKFINIPTTLLAQVDASVGGKTGVNNKFGKNLIGSFYQPSAVYCETGFLKTLEKREFAAGLAEAVKMAVTFDEKLFSWMQSANLTDEANLQNLIYRCVQIKAAAVEADEREKGVRAVLNYGHTFAHVIENETNYKKYLHGEAVSIGMNMANALAVKLGLMSEEQKARAAELLVKFGLPISYKVPNASSFYEAFFLDKKAENSAIKFILPRGIGAYEIRKDVPRELVMDVLREFE
;
A
#
# COMPACT_ATOMS: atom_id res chain seq x y z
N MET A 1 4.11 -16.14 -12.34
CA MET A 1 4.78 -16.53 -11.07
C MET A 1 3.78 -16.55 -9.94
N LYS A 2 3.93 -17.45 -8.94
CA LYS A 2 3.00 -17.57 -7.81
C LYS A 2 3.77 -17.47 -6.49
N ILE A 3 3.17 -16.78 -5.50
CA ILE A 3 3.63 -16.74 -4.12
C ILE A 3 2.46 -17.18 -3.25
N ASP A 4 2.66 -18.22 -2.43
CA ASP A 4 1.64 -18.68 -1.48
C ASP A 4 1.90 -18.04 -0.12
N ILE A 5 0.89 -17.38 0.44
CA ILE A 5 0.91 -16.77 1.77
C ILE A 5 0.28 -17.74 2.76
N LYS A 6 0.92 -17.93 3.91
CA LYS A 6 0.47 -18.85 4.97
C LYS A 6 0.23 -18.11 6.26
N PHE A 7 -0.66 -18.62 7.09
CA PHE A 7 -0.93 -18.10 8.43
C PHE A 7 -0.83 -19.23 9.43
N ASP A 8 0.04 -19.10 10.43
CA ASP A 8 0.33 -20.15 11.42
C ASP A 8 0.65 -21.52 10.76
N GLY A 9 1.40 -21.48 9.65
CA GLY A 9 1.76 -22.66 8.86
C GLY A 9 0.62 -23.29 8.05
N LYS A 10 -0.60 -22.75 8.11
CA LYS A 10 -1.74 -23.20 7.31
C LYS A 10 -1.83 -22.42 5.99
N PRO A 11 -2.35 -23.04 4.92
CA PRO A 11 -2.58 -22.33 3.66
C PRO A 11 -3.49 -21.12 3.87
N GLY A 12 -3.06 -19.96 3.40
CA GLY A 12 -3.86 -18.74 3.32
C GLY A 12 -4.37 -18.53 1.89
N TYR A 13 -3.66 -17.74 1.09
CA TYR A 13 -4.03 -17.45 -0.29
C TYR A 13 -2.81 -17.31 -1.21
N GLY A 14 -3.07 -17.39 -2.53
CA GLY A 14 -2.04 -17.19 -3.55
C GLY A 14 -2.03 -15.76 -4.10
N VAL A 15 -0.83 -15.22 -4.33
CA VAL A 15 -0.59 -14.04 -5.17
C VAL A 15 -0.02 -14.51 -6.50
N TYR A 16 -0.73 -14.23 -7.58
CA TYR A 16 -0.43 -14.66 -8.94
C TYR A 16 0.06 -13.46 -9.75
N ILE A 17 1.24 -13.56 -10.37
CA ILE A 17 1.84 -12.46 -11.14
C ILE A 17 1.93 -12.86 -12.60
N ASN A 18 1.21 -12.12 -13.47
CA ASN A 18 0.99 -12.43 -14.89
C ASN A 18 0.42 -13.84 -15.10
N GLU A 19 -0.54 -14.22 -14.26
CA GLU A 19 -1.20 -15.52 -14.32
C GLU A 19 -2.73 -15.42 -14.22
N LEU A 20 -3.31 -14.26 -14.53
CA LEU A 20 -4.77 -14.10 -14.59
C LEU A 20 -5.32 -14.85 -15.80
N LYS A 21 -5.80 -16.05 -15.55
CA LYS A 21 -6.46 -16.94 -16.53
C LYS A 21 -7.97 -16.87 -16.36
N GLU A 22 -8.67 -17.88 -16.85
CA GLU A 22 -10.09 -18.04 -16.61
C GLU A 22 -10.36 -18.28 -15.10
N LEU A 23 -11.31 -17.52 -14.54
CA LEU A 23 -11.78 -17.62 -13.18
C LEU A 23 -13.17 -18.25 -13.18
N LYS A 24 -13.31 -19.42 -12.54
CA LYS A 24 -14.57 -20.17 -12.47
C LYS A 24 -15.16 -20.13 -11.06
N PHE A 25 -16.44 -19.81 -11.00
CA PHE A 25 -17.18 -19.74 -9.75
C PHE A 25 -18.55 -20.41 -9.93
N ASP A 26 -18.94 -21.24 -8.96
CA ASP A 26 -20.30 -21.81 -8.89
C ASP A 26 -21.28 -20.83 -8.20
N ALA A 27 -20.87 -19.59 -7.95
CA ALA A 27 -21.59 -18.58 -7.22
C ALA A 27 -21.66 -17.26 -8.01
N LYS A 28 -22.53 -16.34 -7.57
CA LYS A 28 -22.61 -14.99 -8.13
C LYS A 28 -21.34 -14.20 -7.84
N VAL A 29 -20.96 -13.34 -8.78
CA VAL A 29 -19.77 -12.49 -8.68
C VAL A 29 -20.17 -11.02 -8.80
N ALA A 30 -19.76 -10.19 -7.82
CA ALA A 30 -19.80 -8.74 -7.93
C ALA A 30 -18.41 -8.18 -8.20
N ILE A 31 -18.28 -7.34 -9.22
CA ILE A 31 -17.02 -6.66 -9.55
C ILE A 31 -17.15 -5.21 -9.08
N VAL A 32 -16.34 -4.84 -8.08
CA VAL A 32 -16.23 -3.47 -7.60
C VAL A 32 -15.09 -2.79 -8.34
N THR A 33 -15.38 -1.67 -9.01
CA THR A 33 -14.41 -0.91 -9.81
C THR A 33 -14.82 0.57 -9.86
N ASN A 34 -14.01 1.44 -10.45
CA ASN A 34 -14.40 2.81 -10.79
C ASN A 34 -14.54 2.99 -12.30
N ALA A 35 -15.11 4.11 -12.73
CA ALA A 35 -15.39 4.36 -14.15
C ALA A 35 -14.12 4.36 -15.01
N LYS A 36 -12.98 4.90 -14.52
CA LYS A 36 -11.71 4.97 -15.25
C LYS A 36 -11.15 3.56 -15.50
N VAL A 37 -11.02 2.76 -14.44
CA VAL A 37 -10.49 1.39 -14.52
C VAL A 37 -11.46 0.47 -15.24
N GLY A 38 -12.76 0.60 -14.97
CA GLY A 38 -13.81 -0.17 -15.66
C GLY A 38 -13.81 0.05 -17.16
N GLY A 39 -13.66 1.31 -17.61
CA GLY A 39 -13.57 1.64 -19.04
C GLY A 39 -12.36 1.00 -19.74
N LEU A 40 -11.26 0.81 -19.01
CA LEU A 40 -10.03 0.23 -19.57
C LEU A 40 -10.03 -1.32 -19.56
N TYR A 41 -10.54 -1.94 -18.50
CA TYR A 41 -10.20 -3.35 -18.22
C TYR A 41 -11.40 -4.25 -17.96
N LEU A 42 -12.59 -3.70 -17.67
CA LEU A 42 -13.74 -4.50 -17.24
C LEU A 42 -14.15 -5.52 -18.31
N GLN A 43 -14.20 -5.12 -19.58
CA GLN A 43 -14.60 -6.03 -20.69
C GLN A 43 -13.65 -7.23 -20.79
N ASN A 44 -12.34 -7.00 -20.67
CA ASN A 44 -11.33 -8.06 -20.67
C ASN A 44 -11.47 -8.98 -19.46
N LEU A 45 -11.75 -8.44 -18.28
CA LEU A 45 -11.97 -9.24 -17.08
C LEU A 45 -13.27 -10.06 -17.20
N LEU A 46 -14.35 -9.46 -17.66
CA LEU A 46 -15.64 -10.17 -17.83
C LEU A 46 -15.56 -11.37 -18.74
N SER A 47 -14.72 -11.32 -19.79
CA SER A 47 -14.50 -12.45 -20.71
C SER A 47 -13.74 -13.61 -20.06
N ARG A 48 -13.08 -13.38 -18.91
CA ARG A 48 -12.32 -14.40 -18.17
C ARG A 48 -13.08 -14.98 -16.99
N ILE A 49 -14.24 -14.45 -16.65
CA ILE A 49 -15.05 -14.94 -15.53
C ILE A 49 -16.17 -15.84 -16.06
N ASP A 50 -16.17 -17.08 -15.59
CA ASP A 50 -17.25 -18.05 -15.78
C ASP A 50 -18.00 -18.19 -14.45
N CYS A 51 -19.25 -17.75 -14.41
CA CYS A 51 -20.11 -17.83 -13.24
C CYS A 51 -21.59 -17.65 -13.60
N PRO A 52 -22.54 -18.05 -12.74
CA PRO A 52 -23.98 -17.97 -13.01
C PRO A 52 -24.48 -16.56 -13.32
N GLN A 53 -24.01 -15.56 -12.56
CA GLN A 53 -24.40 -14.14 -12.71
C GLN A 53 -23.25 -13.22 -12.32
N LYS A 54 -23.07 -12.14 -13.09
CA LYS A 54 -22.08 -11.10 -12.88
C LYS A 54 -22.78 -9.76 -12.60
N PHE A 55 -22.33 -9.04 -11.58
CA PHE A 55 -22.83 -7.71 -11.23
C PHE A 55 -21.64 -6.75 -11.20
N ILE A 56 -21.87 -5.52 -11.65
CA ILE A 56 -20.85 -4.48 -11.68
C ILE A 56 -21.27 -3.38 -10.72
N ILE A 57 -20.42 -3.06 -9.77
CA ILE A 57 -20.59 -2.01 -8.80
C ILE A 57 -19.53 -0.94 -9.07
N SER A 58 -19.98 0.20 -9.61
CA SER A 58 -19.07 1.32 -9.88
C SER A 58 -19.07 2.28 -8.71
N VAL A 59 -17.87 2.53 -8.15
CA VAL A 59 -17.63 3.52 -7.11
C VAL A 59 -16.97 4.76 -7.70
N PRO A 60 -17.10 5.94 -7.07
CA PRO A 60 -16.37 7.14 -7.49
C PRO A 60 -14.85 6.91 -7.40
N ASP A 61 -14.09 7.62 -8.26
CA ASP A 61 -12.62 7.59 -8.25
C ASP A 61 -12.06 8.66 -7.31
N GLY A 62 -11.11 8.30 -6.48
CA GLY A 62 -10.41 9.22 -5.58
C GLY A 62 -10.45 8.82 -4.11
N GLU A 63 -9.40 9.22 -3.37
CA GLU A 63 -9.22 8.93 -1.94
C GLU A 63 -10.34 9.55 -1.08
N GLU A 64 -10.95 10.66 -1.51
CA GLU A 64 -12.06 11.33 -0.83
C GLU A 64 -13.32 10.48 -0.73
N TYR A 65 -13.50 9.54 -1.65
CA TYR A 65 -14.61 8.59 -1.67
C TYR A 65 -14.34 7.31 -0.87
N LYS A 66 -13.15 7.16 -0.33
CA LYS A 66 -12.80 6.04 0.55
C LYS A 66 -13.39 6.26 1.95
N ASN A 67 -14.70 6.12 2.08
CA ASN A 67 -15.47 6.44 3.29
C ASN A 67 -16.65 5.49 3.51
N MET A 68 -17.29 5.59 4.67
CA MET A 68 -18.42 4.71 5.05
C MET A 68 -19.63 4.86 4.12
N GLN A 69 -19.86 6.04 3.57
CA GLN A 69 -20.99 6.26 2.64
C GLN A 69 -20.82 5.43 1.36
N THR A 70 -19.61 5.33 0.85
CA THR A 70 -19.32 4.46 -0.31
C THR A 70 -19.46 2.99 0.06
N ILE A 71 -19.07 2.57 1.27
CA ILE A 71 -19.30 1.20 1.75
C ILE A 71 -20.79 0.88 1.80
N GLU A 72 -21.60 1.76 2.36
CA GLU A 72 -23.06 1.60 2.42
C GLU A 72 -23.66 1.44 1.01
N ALA A 73 -23.23 2.26 0.04
CA ALA A 73 -23.67 2.14 -1.34
C ALA A 73 -23.25 0.81 -2.01
N ILE A 74 -22.04 0.30 -1.72
CA ILE A 74 -21.60 -1.03 -2.17
C ILE A 74 -22.53 -2.11 -1.58
N LEU A 75 -22.75 -2.10 -0.26
CA LEU A 75 -23.59 -3.08 0.42
C LEU A 75 -25.02 -3.08 -0.11
N GLU A 76 -25.61 -1.90 -0.33
CA GLU A 76 -26.95 -1.77 -0.89
C GLU A 76 -27.04 -2.47 -2.27
N GLN A 77 -26.08 -2.24 -3.15
CA GLN A 77 -26.04 -2.89 -4.45
C GLN A 77 -25.86 -4.41 -4.37
N LEU A 78 -25.07 -4.91 -3.40
CA LEU A 78 -24.94 -6.34 -3.15
C LEU A 78 -26.30 -6.96 -2.74
N PHE A 79 -27.06 -6.30 -1.85
CA PHE A 79 -28.40 -6.76 -1.42
C PHE A 79 -29.43 -6.68 -2.55
N VAL A 80 -29.49 -5.56 -3.28
CA VAL A 80 -30.41 -5.41 -4.43
C VAL A 80 -30.13 -6.47 -5.50
N SER A 81 -28.88 -6.81 -5.72
CA SER A 81 -28.45 -7.87 -6.64
C SER A 81 -28.65 -9.27 -6.09
N ARG A 82 -29.17 -9.39 -4.87
CA ARG A 82 -29.42 -10.67 -4.18
C ARG A 82 -28.19 -11.56 -4.12
N LEU A 83 -27.03 -10.99 -3.82
CA LEU A 83 -25.85 -11.77 -3.48
C LEU A 83 -26.09 -12.42 -2.12
N ASP A 84 -25.39 -13.52 -1.88
CA ASP A 84 -25.49 -14.33 -0.67
C ASP A 84 -24.12 -14.71 -0.12
N ARG A 85 -24.07 -15.53 0.92
CA ARG A 85 -22.83 -15.96 1.60
C ARG A 85 -21.89 -16.77 0.73
N SER A 86 -22.36 -17.37 -0.37
CA SER A 86 -21.52 -18.10 -1.32
C SER A 86 -20.88 -17.19 -2.36
N SER A 87 -21.40 -15.99 -2.53
CA SER A 87 -21.01 -15.02 -3.55
C SER A 87 -19.58 -14.51 -3.35
N VAL A 88 -18.98 -13.99 -4.41
CA VAL A 88 -17.59 -13.50 -4.41
C VAL A 88 -17.54 -12.04 -4.87
N ILE A 89 -16.79 -11.22 -4.16
CA ILE A 89 -16.44 -9.86 -4.61
C ILE A 89 -15.09 -9.90 -5.31
N ILE A 90 -14.99 -9.28 -6.49
CA ILE A 90 -13.73 -9.00 -7.18
C ILE A 90 -13.48 -7.51 -7.14
N ALA A 91 -12.38 -7.09 -6.54
CA ALA A 91 -11.92 -5.71 -6.53
C ALA A 91 -11.01 -5.48 -7.74
N LEU A 92 -11.48 -4.75 -8.75
CA LEU A 92 -10.71 -4.37 -9.93
C LEU A 92 -10.33 -2.89 -9.81
N GLY A 93 -9.12 -2.57 -9.34
CA GLY A 93 -8.70 -1.19 -9.14
C GLY A 93 -7.41 -1.00 -8.36
N GLY A 94 -7.11 0.23 -8.00
CA GLY A 94 -6.01 0.57 -7.09
C GLY A 94 -6.34 0.27 -5.62
N GLY A 95 -5.46 0.71 -4.71
CA GLY A 95 -5.58 0.50 -3.27
C GLY A 95 -6.92 0.98 -2.68
N VAL A 96 -7.45 2.11 -3.16
CA VAL A 96 -8.76 2.65 -2.72
C VAL A 96 -9.88 1.64 -2.97
N VAL A 97 -9.94 1.08 -4.19
CA VAL A 97 -10.96 0.09 -4.56
C VAL A 97 -10.77 -1.22 -3.79
N SER A 98 -9.53 -1.72 -3.68
CA SER A 98 -9.25 -2.97 -2.97
C SER A 98 -9.60 -2.89 -1.48
N ASP A 99 -9.28 -1.76 -0.83
CA ASP A 99 -9.58 -1.55 0.58
C ASP A 99 -11.09 -1.47 0.84
N MET A 100 -11.83 -0.71 0.02
CA MET A 100 -13.28 -0.61 0.14
C MET A 100 -13.99 -1.92 -0.18
N ALA A 101 -13.63 -2.60 -1.25
CA ALA A 101 -14.23 -3.87 -1.64
C ALA A 101 -13.95 -4.97 -0.62
N GLY A 102 -12.71 -5.04 -0.10
CA GLY A 102 -12.35 -5.98 0.95
C GLY A 102 -13.07 -5.70 2.27
N PHE A 103 -13.24 -4.42 2.63
CA PHE A 103 -13.99 -4.07 3.83
C PHE A 103 -15.49 -4.37 3.67
N ALA A 104 -16.11 -4.04 2.53
CA ALA A 104 -17.47 -4.44 2.24
C ALA A 104 -17.65 -5.96 2.29
N ALA A 105 -16.70 -6.72 1.71
CA ALA A 105 -16.72 -8.18 1.77
C ALA A 105 -16.65 -8.71 3.21
N SER A 106 -15.88 -8.05 4.09
CA SER A 106 -15.69 -8.48 5.47
C SER A 106 -16.95 -8.37 6.32
N ILE A 107 -17.86 -7.46 5.98
CA ILE A 107 -19.07 -7.17 6.76
C ILE A 107 -20.36 -7.64 6.07
N PHE A 108 -20.37 -7.78 4.72
CA PHE A 108 -21.52 -8.31 4.00
C PHE A 108 -21.79 -9.76 4.42
N GLU A 109 -23.02 -10.07 4.85
CA GLU A 109 -23.44 -11.40 5.32
C GLU A 109 -22.51 -12.01 6.41
N ARG A 110 -21.78 -11.17 7.17
CA ARG A 110 -20.71 -11.49 8.15
C ARG A 110 -19.44 -12.06 7.55
N GLY A 111 -19.18 -11.79 6.30
CA GLY A 111 -17.96 -12.12 5.58
C GLY A 111 -18.20 -13.06 4.41
N ILE A 112 -17.83 -12.59 3.21
CA ILE A 112 -17.83 -13.36 1.97
C ILE A 112 -16.45 -13.32 1.32
N LYS A 113 -16.16 -14.26 0.44
CA LYS A 113 -14.88 -14.30 -0.30
C LYS A 113 -14.69 -13.04 -1.15
N PHE A 114 -13.44 -12.55 -1.19
CA PHE A 114 -13.08 -11.52 -2.14
C PHE A 114 -11.72 -11.80 -2.80
N ILE A 115 -11.50 -11.22 -3.96
CA ILE A 115 -10.30 -11.36 -4.78
C ILE A 115 -9.84 -9.97 -5.17
N ASN A 116 -8.54 -9.69 -5.07
CA ASN A 116 -7.93 -8.47 -5.54
C ASN A 116 -7.35 -8.63 -6.95
N ILE A 117 -7.69 -7.71 -7.84
CA ILE A 117 -7.06 -7.52 -9.16
C ILE A 117 -6.52 -6.09 -9.19
N PRO A 118 -5.32 -5.85 -8.61
CA PRO A 118 -4.74 -4.51 -8.47
C PRO A 118 -4.28 -3.96 -9.82
N THR A 119 -4.69 -2.72 -10.11
CA THR A 119 -4.38 -2.03 -11.38
C THR A 119 -3.36 -0.90 -11.25
N THR A 120 -2.88 -0.60 -10.04
CA THR A 120 -1.80 0.35 -9.79
C THR A 120 -0.56 -0.38 -9.28
N LEU A 121 0.64 0.16 -9.53
CA LEU A 121 1.87 -0.46 -9.04
C LEU A 121 1.89 -0.52 -7.51
N LEU A 122 1.48 0.57 -6.83
CA LEU A 122 1.37 0.60 -5.37
C LEU A 122 0.52 -0.55 -4.83
N ALA A 123 -0.62 -0.81 -5.46
CA ALA A 123 -1.48 -1.90 -5.04
C ALA A 123 -0.88 -3.28 -5.36
N GLN A 124 -0.16 -3.44 -6.47
CA GLN A 124 0.49 -4.71 -6.83
C GLN A 124 1.66 -5.06 -5.91
N VAL A 125 2.46 -4.07 -5.49
CA VAL A 125 3.63 -4.33 -4.64
C VAL A 125 3.31 -4.33 -3.15
N ASP A 126 2.23 -3.63 -2.72
CA ASP A 126 1.96 -3.42 -1.30
C ASP A 126 0.47 -3.58 -0.93
N ALA A 127 -0.43 -2.68 -1.33
CA ALA A 127 -1.75 -2.51 -0.72
C ALA A 127 -2.68 -3.73 -0.86
N SER A 128 -2.63 -4.49 -1.96
CA SER A 128 -3.50 -5.66 -2.19
C SER A 128 -3.15 -6.88 -1.34
N VAL A 129 -2.01 -6.87 -0.64
CA VAL A 129 -1.48 -8.01 0.11
C VAL A 129 -1.51 -7.74 1.61
N GLY A 130 -1.99 -8.71 2.39
CA GLY A 130 -1.94 -8.66 3.85
C GLY A 130 -3.22 -8.20 4.54
N GLY A 131 -4.34 -8.12 3.80
CA GLY A 131 -5.69 -8.05 4.34
C GLY A 131 -6.05 -6.77 5.10
N LYS A 132 -5.26 -5.71 5.04
CA LYS A 132 -5.66 -4.40 5.55
C LYS A 132 -6.75 -3.86 4.65
N THR A 133 -7.98 -3.79 5.14
CA THR A 133 -9.14 -3.26 4.42
C THR A 133 -9.82 -2.20 5.27
N GLY A 134 -10.34 -1.15 4.65
CA GLY A 134 -10.97 -0.09 5.43
C GLY A 134 -11.15 1.21 4.69
N VAL A 135 -11.63 2.19 5.44
CA VAL A 135 -11.98 3.53 4.94
C VAL A 135 -11.53 4.62 5.89
N ASN A 136 -11.51 5.82 5.36
CA ASN A 136 -11.20 7.05 6.07
C ASN A 136 -12.41 7.56 6.86
N ASN A 137 -12.13 8.39 7.86
CA ASN A 137 -13.15 9.16 8.56
C ASN A 137 -12.64 10.58 8.85
N LYS A 138 -13.47 11.39 9.51
CA LYS A 138 -13.11 12.78 9.86
C LYS A 138 -11.92 12.90 10.82
N PHE A 139 -11.48 11.83 11.44
CA PHE A 139 -10.37 11.84 12.40
C PHE A 139 -9.04 11.37 11.77
N GLY A 140 -9.07 10.74 10.58
CA GLY A 140 -7.87 10.29 9.89
C GLY A 140 -8.13 9.21 8.83
N LYS A 141 -7.04 8.83 8.14
CA LYS A 141 -7.06 7.77 7.12
C LYS A 141 -7.08 6.38 7.76
N ASN A 142 -7.82 5.46 7.12
CA ASN A 142 -7.83 4.01 7.40
C ASN A 142 -8.17 3.64 8.86
N LEU A 143 -8.90 4.50 9.59
CA LEU A 143 -9.24 4.25 10.99
C LEU A 143 -10.46 3.33 11.18
N ILE A 144 -11.23 3.08 10.14
CA ILE A 144 -12.37 2.16 10.16
C ILE A 144 -12.07 1.03 9.19
N GLY A 145 -12.00 -0.21 9.67
CA GLY A 145 -11.70 -1.33 8.80
C GLY A 145 -11.53 -2.66 9.54
N SER A 146 -11.06 -3.64 8.80
CA SER A 146 -10.81 -5.00 9.30
C SER A 146 -9.53 -5.57 8.69
N PHE A 147 -8.91 -6.51 9.40
CA PHE A 147 -7.95 -7.43 8.79
C PHE A 147 -8.74 -8.56 8.16
N TYR A 148 -8.94 -8.49 6.85
CA TYR A 148 -9.70 -9.47 6.08
C TYR A 148 -8.91 -9.91 4.85
N GLN A 149 -8.45 -11.17 4.86
CA GLN A 149 -7.55 -11.68 3.82
C GLN A 149 -8.30 -11.98 2.52
N PRO A 150 -7.76 -11.61 1.34
CA PRO A 150 -8.32 -12.02 0.06
C PRO A 150 -8.20 -13.53 -0.14
N SER A 151 -9.06 -14.11 -0.95
CA SER A 151 -8.95 -15.51 -1.39
C SER A 151 -7.87 -15.71 -2.46
N ALA A 152 -7.56 -14.67 -3.21
CA ALA A 152 -6.48 -14.61 -4.19
C ALA A 152 -6.16 -13.15 -4.55
N VAL A 153 -4.95 -12.91 -5.06
CA VAL A 153 -4.52 -11.64 -5.66
C VAL A 153 -3.94 -11.92 -7.04
N TYR A 154 -4.37 -11.19 -8.06
CA TYR A 154 -3.86 -11.30 -9.43
C TYR A 154 -3.21 -9.99 -9.88
N CYS A 155 -1.89 -9.94 -9.88
CA CYS A 155 -1.09 -8.81 -10.33
C CYS A 155 -0.72 -8.99 -11.81
N GLU A 156 -1.21 -8.13 -12.67
CA GLU A 156 -0.92 -8.15 -14.11
C GLU A 156 -0.14 -6.90 -14.50
N THR A 157 1.08 -7.05 -14.99
CA THR A 157 1.92 -5.93 -15.47
C THR A 157 1.26 -5.16 -16.60
N GLY A 158 0.41 -5.82 -17.37
CA GLY A 158 -0.36 -5.20 -18.45
C GLY A 158 -1.23 -4.03 -18.00
N PHE A 159 -1.76 -4.05 -16.78
CA PHE A 159 -2.54 -2.93 -16.23
C PHE A 159 -1.72 -1.67 -16.01
N LEU A 160 -0.40 -1.81 -15.82
CA LEU A 160 0.49 -0.69 -15.57
C LEU A 160 0.85 0.11 -16.82
N LYS A 161 0.56 -0.42 -18.03
CA LYS A 161 0.83 0.26 -19.30
C LYS A 161 0.00 1.54 -19.50
N THR A 162 -1.15 1.63 -18.87
CA THR A 162 -2.03 2.81 -18.92
C THR A 162 -1.97 3.65 -17.65
N LEU A 163 -1.15 3.25 -16.67
CA LEU A 163 -1.01 3.99 -15.42
C LEU A 163 -0.24 5.28 -15.66
N GLU A 164 -0.74 6.38 -15.11
CA GLU A 164 -0.05 7.66 -15.17
C GLU A 164 1.34 7.57 -14.55
N LYS A 165 2.34 8.24 -15.14
CA LYS A 165 3.75 8.19 -14.70
C LYS A 165 3.90 8.57 -13.23
N ARG A 166 3.12 9.54 -12.76
CA ARG A 166 3.14 10.00 -11.36
C ARG A 166 2.66 8.90 -10.40
N GLU A 167 1.58 8.20 -10.76
CA GLU A 167 1.04 7.06 -9.99
C GLU A 167 2.00 5.86 -10.02
N PHE A 168 2.64 5.62 -11.17
CA PHE A 168 3.65 4.58 -11.28
C PHE A 168 4.85 4.88 -10.37
N ALA A 169 5.35 6.13 -10.38
CA ALA A 169 6.42 6.57 -9.48
C ALA A 169 6.04 6.43 -8.01
N ALA A 170 4.80 6.82 -7.64
CA ALA A 170 4.29 6.65 -6.28
C ALA A 170 4.33 5.17 -5.83
N GLY A 171 4.02 4.22 -6.72
CA GLY A 171 4.18 2.79 -6.43
C GLY A 171 5.63 2.36 -6.25
N LEU A 172 6.58 2.97 -6.98
CA LEU A 172 8.01 2.70 -6.82
C LEU A 172 8.55 3.16 -5.45
N ALA A 173 7.94 4.17 -4.81
CA ALA A 173 8.31 4.55 -3.45
C ALA A 173 8.16 3.38 -2.47
N GLU A 174 7.08 2.59 -2.58
CA GLU A 174 6.85 1.40 -1.76
C GLU A 174 7.87 0.28 -2.06
N ALA A 175 8.27 0.12 -3.31
CA ALA A 175 9.32 -0.81 -3.68
C ALA A 175 10.69 -0.39 -3.09
N VAL A 176 11.04 0.91 -3.15
CA VAL A 176 12.26 1.45 -2.52
C VAL A 176 12.19 1.29 -1.00
N LYS A 177 11.05 1.54 -0.37
CA LYS A 177 10.82 1.30 1.06
C LYS A 177 11.22 -0.13 1.45
N MET A 178 10.70 -1.11 0.73
CA MET A 178 10.99 -2.53 0.99
C MET A 178 12.46 -2.86 0.73
N ALA A 179 13.06 -2.33 -0.32
CA ALA A 179 14.46 -2.56 -0.65
C ALA A 179 15.40 -1.99 0.43
N VAL A 180 15.17 -0.77 0.89
CA VAL A 180 15.98 -0.12 1.92
C VAL A 180 15.90 -0.85 3.27
N THR A 181 14.74 -1.40 3.62
CA THR A 181 14.55 -2.01 4.94
C THR A 181 14.79 -3.52 4.97
N PHE A 182 14.65 -4.24 3.85
CA PHE A 182 14.69 -5.70 3.87
C PHE A 182 15.64 -6.34 2.87
N ASP A 183 16.05 -5.66 1.79
CA ASP A 183 16.75 -6.34 0.69
C ASP A 183 17.73 -5.41 -0.05
N GLU A 184 18.99 -5.37 0.40
CA GLU A 184 20.05 -4.60 -0.25
C GLU A 184 20.31 -5.05 -1.71
N LYS A 185 20.10 -6.34 -2.03
CA LYS A 185 20.27 -6.83 -3.41
C LYS A 185 19.16 -6.29 -4.31
N LEU A 186 17.93 -6.17 -3.80
CA LEU A 186 16.84 -5.49 -4.52
C LEU A 186 17.19 -4.03 -4.73
N PHE A 187 17.67 -3.33 -3.71
CA PHE A 187 18.08 -1.93 -3.81
C PHE A 187 19.14 -1.74 -4.89
N SER A 188 20.23 -2.51 -4.84
CA SER A 188 21.33 -2.42 -5.81
C SER A 188 20.87 -2.74 -7.24
N TRP A 189 19.97 -3.74 -7.39
CA TRP A 189 19.40 -4.06 -8.70
C TRP A 189 18.51 -2.90 -9.23
N MET A 190 17.70 -2.26 -8.38
CA MET A 190 16.84 -1.13 -8.77
C MET A 190 17.66 0.09 -9.26
N GLN A 191 18.90 0.27 -8.78
CA GLN A 191 19.77 1.35 -9.23
C GLN A 191 20.12 1.25 -10.73
N SER A 192 20.12 0.07 -11.33
CA SER A 192 20.49 -0.16 -12.73
C SER A 192 19.35 -0.70 -13.60
N ALA A 193 18.31 -1.28 -13.01
CA ALA A 193 17.22 -1.93 -13.72
C ALA A 193 16.45 -0.96 -14.63
N ASN A 194 16.14 -1.42 -15.84
CA ASN A 194 15.19 -0.76 -16.73
C ASN A 194 13.78 -1.30 -16.46
N LEU A 195 12.95 -0.52 -15.77
CA LEU A 195 11.57 -0.90 -15.40
C LEU A 195 10.53 -0.70 -16.51
N THR A 196 10.94 -0.25 -17.70
CA THR A 196 10.09 -0.31 -18.91
C THR A 196 10.10 -1.70 -19.55
N ASP A 197 11.08 -2.53 -19.20
CA ASP A 197 11.12 -3.94 -19.55
C ASP A 197 10.13 -4.73 -18.69
N GLU A 198 9.28 -5.51 -19.36
CA GLU A 198 8.21 -6.25 -18.68
C GLU A 198 8.74 -7.33 -17.72
N ALA A 199 9.84 -8.00 -18.08
CA ALA A 199 10.44 -9.01 -17.23
C ALA A 199 11.05 -8.39 -15.96
N ASN A 200 11.69 -7.22 -16.08
CA ASN A 200 12.20 -6.47 -14.94
C ASN A 200 11.06 -5.99 -14.04
N LEU A 201 9.97 -5.47 -14.61
CA LEU A 201 8.81 -5.04 -13.85
C LEU A 201 8.15 -6.20 -13.12
N GLN A 202 7.99 -7.35 -13.78
CA GLN A 202 7.47 -8.56 -13.16
C GLN A 202 8.39 -9.06 -12.01
N ASN A 203 9.70 -8.99 -12.19
CA ASN A 203 10.67 -9.35 -11.15
C ASN A 203 10.59 -8.39 -9.95
N LEU A 204 10.44 -7.07 -10.18
CA LEU A 204 10.23 -6.10 -9.12
C LEU A 204 9.00 -6.44 -8.27
N ILE A 205 7.85 -6.63 -8.92
CA ILE A 205 6.60 -6.97 -8.26
C ILE A 205 6.76 -8.27 -7.46
N TYR A 206 7.36 -9.30 -8.06
CA TYR A 206 7.59 -10.57 -7.40
C TYR A 206 8.41 -10.43 -6.13
N ARG A 207 9.55 -9.71 -6.18
CA ARG A 207 10.42 -9.49 -5.01
C ARG A 207 9.74 -8.66 -3.91
N CYS A 208 9.01 -7.61 -4.29
CA CYS A 208 8.24 -6.82 -3.31
C CYS A 208 7.16 -7.66 -2.64
N VAL A 209 6.40 -8.45 -3.40
CA VAL A 209 5.37 -9.35 -2.86
C VAL A 209 6.00 -10.42 -1.95
N GLN A 210 7.17 -10.96 -2.28
CA GLN A 210 7.88 -11.89 -1.38
C GLN A 210 8.23 -11.26 -0.03
N ILE A 211 8.76 -10.03 -0.03
CA ILE A 211 9.06 -9.28 1.20
C ILE A 211 7.78 -9.03 1.99
N LYS A 212 6.74 -8.56 1.30
CA LYS A 212 5.44 -8.29 1.93
C LYS A 212 4.81 -9.54 2.52
N ALA A 213 4.84 -10.66 1.78
CA ALA A 213 4.32 -11.95 2.23
C ALA A 213 5.04 -12.42 3.49
N ALA A 214 6.37 -12.39 3.52
CA ALA A 214 7.15 -12.76 4.68
C ALA A 214 6.81 -11.90 5.92
N ALA A 215 6.64 -10.58 5.74
CA ALA A 215 6.25 -9.69 6.83
C ALA A 215 4.82 -9.97 7.34
N VAL A 216 3.88 -10.28 6.45
CA VAL A 216 2.49 -10.61 6.78
C VAL A 216 2.39 -11.97 7.46
N GLU A 217 3.11 -12.98 6.98
CA GLU A 217 3.16 -14.32 7.59
C GLU A 217 3.73 -14.28 9.02
N ALA A 218 4.76 -13.47 9.24
CA ALA A 218 5.38 -13.31 10.55
C ALA A 218 4.53 -12.48 11.53
N ASP A 219 3.67 -11.58 11.02
CA ASP A 219 2.92 -10.64 11.84
C ASP A 219 1.67 -10.14 11.09
N GLU A 220 0.63 -10.96 11.05
CA GLU A 220 -0.60 -10.65 10.32
C GLU A 220 -1.23 -9.31 10.75
N ARG A 221 -1.21 -9.00 12.06
CA ARG A 221 -1.93 -7.87 12.65
C ARG A 221 -1.06 -6.65 12.98
N GLU A 222 0.18 -6.59 12.44
CA GLU A 222 1.09 -5.43 12.59
C GLU A 222 1.40 -5.04 14.04
N LYS A 223 1.61 -6.03 14.89
CA LYS A 223 2.04 -5.79 16.27
C LYS A 223 3.56 -5.81 16.44
N GLY A 224 4.32 -6.27 15.46
CA GLY A 224 5.76 -6.49 15.49
C GLY A 224 6.46 -6.11 14.20
N VAL A 225 7.04 -7.10 13.49
CA VAL A 225 7.90 -6.92 12.32
C VAL A 225 7.20 -6.26 11.13
N ARG A 226 5.92 -6.51 10.93
CA ARG A 226 5.16 -5.89 9.83
C ARG A 226 5.10 -4.36 9.95
N ALA A 227 5.23 -3.81 11.15
CA ALA A 227 5.30 -2.36 11.34
C ALA A 227 6.49 -1.72 10.62
N VAL A 228 7.54 -2.49 10.25
CA VAL A 228 8.68 -2.01 9.46
C VAL A 228 8.27 -1.49 8.09
N LEU A 229 7.18 -2.02 7.53
CA LEU A 229 6.59 -1.52 6.29
C LEU A 229 6.05 -0.07 6.41
N ASN A 230 6.06 0.52 7.61
CA ASN A 230 5.77 1.94 7.83
C ASN A 230 7.03 2.83 7.89
N TYR A 231 8.20 2.35 7.41
CA TYR A 231 9.37 3.20 7.24
C TYR A 231 9.04 4.40 6.33
N GLY A 232 9.40 5.60 6.78
CA GLY A 232 9.03 6.86 6.13
C GLY A 232 7.63 7.39 6.49
N HIS A 233 6.69 6.52 6.87
CA HIS A 233 5.28 6.90 7.07
C HIS A 233 5.06 7.83 8.27
N THR A 234 5.89 7.79 9.30
CA THR A 234 5.77 8.70 10.46
C THR A 234 5.84 10.16 10.02
N PHE A 235 6.76 10.51 9.12
CA PHE A 235 6.88 11.84 8.54
C PHE A 235 5.83 12.06 7.43
N ALA A 236 5.61 11.06 6.58
CA ALA A 236 4.69 11.15 5.45
C ALA A 236 3.26 11.50 5.87
N HIS A 237 2.73 10.88 6.93
CA HIS A 237 1.38 11.16 7.42
C HIS A 237 1.21 12.61 7.89
N VAL A 238 2.23 13.22 8.48
CA VAL A 238 2.19 14.65 8.83
C VAL A 238 2.15 15.51 7.56
N ILE A 239 2.99 15.20 6.55
CA ILE A 239 3.02 15.91 5.27
C ILE A 239 1.66 15.78 4.56
N GLU A 240 1.09 14.58 4.53
CA GLU A 240 -0.24 14.36 3.95
C GLU A 240 -1.31 15.19 4.65
N ASN A 241 -1.29 15.22 5.99
CA ASN A 241 -2.24 15.99 6.81
C ASN A 241 -2.08 17.49 6.57
N GLU A 242 -0.86 18.05 6.69
CA GLU A 242 -0.58 19.48 6.46
C GLU A 242 -0.97 19.94 5.05
N THR A 243 -0.94 19.04 4.08
CA THR A 243 -1.32 19.32 2.69
C THR A 243 -2.77 18.92 2.36
N ASN A 244 -3.57 18.60 3.38
CA ASN A 244 -4.96 18.16 3.25
C ASN A 244 -5.15 17.03 2.25
N TYR A 245 -4.14 16.13 2.13
CA TYR A 245 -4.14 14.96 1.22
C TYR A 245 -4.32 15.31 -0.28
N LYS A 246 -4.05 16.57 -0.68
CA LYS A 246 -4.31 17.07 -2.06
C LYS A 246 -3.06 17.34 -2.87
N LYS A 247 -1.94 17.64 -2.21
CA LYS A 247 -0.71 18.08 -2.90
C LYS A 247 0.14 16.90 -3.37
N TYR A 248 0.32 15.91 -2.50
CA TYR A 248 1.16 14.74 -2.74
C TYR A 248 0.33 13.49 -2.83
N LEU A 249 0.70 12.58 -3.75
CA LEU A 249 0.27 11.19 -3.69
C LEU A 249 0.92 10.51 -2.50
N HIS A 250 0.32 9.43 -2.00
CA HIS A 250 0.83 8.69 -0.85
C HIS A 250 2.31 8.33 -0.99
N GLY A 251 2.70 7.69 -2.10
CA GLY A 251 4.10 7.32 -2.35
C GLY A 251 5.05 8.50 -2.46
N GLU A 252 4.59 9.68 -2.91
CA GLU A 252 5.39 10.91 -2.92
C GLU A 252 5.67 11.41 -1.48
N ALA A 253 4.64 11.41 -0.62
CA ALA A 253 4.80 11.76 0.79
C ALA A 253 5.70 10.75 1.50
N VAL A 254 5.55 9.44 1.23
CA VAL A 254 6.42 8.38 1.76
C VAL A 254 7.87 8.56 1.30
N SER A 255 8.12 8.95 0.05
CA SER A 255 9.44 9.25 -0.46
C SER A 255 10.13 10.37 0.33
N ILE A 256 9.44 11.47 0.56
CA ILE A 256 9.94 12.58 1.39
C ILE A 256 10.18 12.09 2.82
N GLY A 257 9.22 11.36 3.39
CA GLY A 257 9.32 10.82 4.74
C GLY A 257 10.47 9.82 4.91
N MET A 258 10.78 9.02 3.90
CA MET A 258 11.97 8.16 3.89
C MET A 258 13.25 8.99 3.93
N ASN A 259 13.34 10.08 3.18
CA ASN A 259 14.53 10.94 3.20
C ASN A 259 14.72 11.62 4.56
N MET A 260 13.63 12.06 5.22
CA MET A 260 13.68 12.57 6.61
C MET A 260 14.09 11.48 7.60
N ALA A 261 13.56 10.27 7.47
CA ALA A 261 13.94 9.14 8.31
C ALA A 261 15.42 8.74 8.11
N ASN A 262 15.93 8.84 6.89
CA ASN A 262 17.36 8.62 6.60
C ASN A 262 18.24 9.67 7.25
N ALA A 263 17.85 10.95 7.22
CA ALA A 263 18.58 12.01 7.92
C ALA A 263 18.63 11.75 9.44
N LEU A 264 17.53 11.29 10.02
CA LEU A 264 17.49 10.90 11.42
C LEU A 264 18.37 9.67 11.71
N ALA A 265 18.36 8.67 10.82
CA ALA A 265 19.21 7.48 10.94
C ALA A 265 20.72 7.84 10.89
N VAL A 266 21.10 8.81 10.07
CA VAL A 266 22.49 9.31 10.02
C VAL A 266 22.87 9.97 11.34
N LYS A 267 22.03 10.87 11.88
CA LYS A 267 22.29 11.53 13.18
C LYS A 267 22.39 10.53 14.34
N LEU A 268 21.75 9.39 14.24
CA LEU A 268 21.80 8.28 15.21
C LEU A 268 22.94 7.29 14.93
N GLY A 269 23.76 7.49 13.89
CA GLY A 269 24.84 6.57 13.51
C GLY A 269 24.38 5.22 12.96
N LEU A 270 23.12 5.11 12.54
CA LEU A 270 22.54 3.89 11.97
C LEU A 270 22.79 3.76 10.46
N MET A 271 23.08 4.87 9.79
CA MET A 271 23.27 4.96 8.33
C MET A 271 24.40 5.95 8.02
N SER A 272 25.19 5.70 6.98
CA SER A 272 26.18 6.68 6.53
C SER A 272 25.56 7.74 5.62
N GLU A 273 26.22 8.91 5.49
CA GLU A 273 25.82 9.95 4.53
C GLU A 273 25.83 9.43 3.07
N GLU A 274 26.77 8.55 2.73
CA GLU A 274 26.83 7.92 1.41
C GLU A 274 25.60 7.05 1.15
N GLN A 275 25.20 6.23 2.11
CA GLN A 275 24.01 5.38 1.97
C GLN A 275 22.73 6.22 1.87
N LYS A 276 22.60 7.29 2.66
CA LYS A 276 21.52 8.27 2.57
C LYS A 276 21.46 8.90 1.17
N ALA A 277 22.59 9.35 0.64
CA ALA A 277 22.69 9.93 -0.70
C ALA A 277 22.24 8.93 -1.78
N ARG A 278 22.71 7.68 -1.72
CA ARG A 278 22.31 6.62 -2.65
C ARG A 278 20.80 6.34 -2.60
N ALA A 279 20.19 6.36 -1.41
CA ALA A 279 18.75 6.19 -1.26
C ALA A 279 17.97 7.36 -1.88
N ALA A 280 18.42 8.60 -1.66
CA ALA A 280 17.85 9.80 -2.25
C ALA A 280 17.98 9.81 -3.79
N GLU A 281 19.15 9.45 -4.32
CA GLU A 281 19.39 9.33 -5.77
C GLU A 281 18.45 8.32 -6.43
N LEU A 282 18.17 7.18 -5.78
CA LEU A 282 17.24 6.19 -6.30
C LEU A 282 15.81 6.72 -6.35
N LEU A 283 15.37 7.46 -5.33
CA LEU A 283 14.05 8.10 -5.32
C LEU A 283 13.94 9.14 -6.44
N VAL A 284 14.95 10.01 -6.58
CA VAL A 284 15.00 11.02 -7.65
C VAL A 284 15.03 10.38 -9.04
N LYS A 285 15.80 9.29 -9.24
CA LYS A 285 15.82 8.51 -10.50
C LYS A 285 14.40 8.09 -10.91
N PHE A 286 13.54 7.77 -9.96
CA PHE A 286 12.15 7.38 -10.22
C PHE A 286 11.18 8.56 -10.31
N GLY A 287 11.68 9.80 -10.30
CA GLY A 287 10.85 11.01 -10.39
C GLY A 287 10.09 11.33 -9.10
N LEU A 288 10.54 10.81 -7.96
CA LEU A 288 9.93 11.04 -6.67
C LEU A 288 10.52 12.27 -5.97
N PRO A 289 9.72 13.07 -5.27
CA PRO A 289 10.22 14.17 -4.45
C PRO A 289 10.93 13.62 -3.20
N ILE A 290 12.01 14.28 -2.79
CA ILE A 290 12.77 13.95 -1.58
C ILE A 290 12.79 15.10 -0.56
N SER A 291 12.07 16.18 -0.83
CA SER A 291 12.04 17.38 -0.01
C SER A 291 10.62 17.92 0.15
N TYR A 292 10.36 18.42 1.33
CA TYR A 292 9.17 19.16 1.71
C TYR A 292 9.60 20.33 2.59
N LYS A 293 9.18 21.52 2.25
CA LYS A 293 9.44 22.68 3.12
C LYS A 293 8.55 22.60 4.36
N VAL A 294 9.14 22.26 5.49
CA VAL A 294 8.45 22.21 6.79
C VAL A 294 8.10 23.65 7.19
N PRO A 295 6.82 23.99 7.40
CA PRO A 295 6.44 25.37 7.73
C PRO A 295 6.93 25.77 9.13
N ASN A 296 6.95 24.85 10.08
CA ASN A 296 7.40 25.05 11.45
C ASN A 296 7.74 23.70 12.09
N ALA A 297 9.00 23.49 12.47
CA ALA A 297 9.47 22.24 13.04
C ALA A 297 8.74 21.83 14.34
N SER A 298 8.39 22.78 15.20
CA SER A 298 7.68 22.48 16.44
C SER A 298 6.27 21.98 16.20
N SER A 299 5.52 22.66 15.32
CA SER A 299 4.16 22.22 14.94
C SER A 299 4.17 20.88 14.24
N PHE A 300 5.15 20.63 13.37
CA PHE A 300 5.33 19.35 12.71
C PHE A 300 5.62 18.23 13.71
N TYR A 301 6.49 18.48 14.69
CA TYR A 301 6.77 17.52 15.75
C TYR A 301 5.53 17.18 16.58
N GLU A 302 4.75 18.19 16.98
CA GLU A 302 3.51 17.97 17.73
C GLU A 302 2.47 17.17 16.92
N ALA A 303 2.46 17.31 15.57
CA ALA A 303 1.56 16.58 14.71
C ALA A 303 1.80 15.05 14.72
N PHE A 304 2.98 14.56 15.08
CA PHE A 304 3.22 13.12 15.28
C PHE A 304 2.32 12.48 16.33
N PHE A 305 1.85 13.25 17.31
CA PHE A 305 1.00 12.77 18.40
C PHE A 305 -0.49 12.80 18.04
N LEU A 306 -0.90 13.51 16.99
CA LEU A 306 -2.30 13.56 16.56
C LEU A 306 -2.76 12.22 15.98
N ASP A 307 -1.87 11.50 15.32
CA ASP A 307 -2.13 10.19 14.69
C ASP A 307 -2.11 9.02 15.71
N LYS A 308 -1.56 9.23 16.92
CA LYS A 308 -1.24 8.17 17.89
C LYS A 308 -1.86 8.34 19.28
N LYS A 309 -3.06 8.84 19.39
CA LYS A 309 -3.76 9.11 20.68
C LYS A 309 -4.01 7.90 21.60
N ALA A 310 -3.45 6.70 21.34
CA ALA A 310 -3.86 5.51 22.07
C ALA A 310 -2.76 4.71 22.80
N GLU A 311 -1.46 4.92 22.57
CA GLU A 311 -0.44 4.13 23.29
C GLU A 311 0.74 4.99 23.79
N ASN A 312 0.73 5.24 25.10
CA ASN A 312 1.91 5.70 25.89
C ASN A 312 2.90 6.69 25.20
N SER A 313 2.45 7.85 24.79
CA SER A 313 3.26 9.10 24.59
C SER A 313 4.61 9.00 23.82
N ALA A 314 5.05 7.87 23.32
CA ALA A 314 6.31 7.71 22.61
C ALA A 314 6.10 7.54 21.11
N ILE A 315 6.79 8.35 20.31
CA ILE A 315 6.80 8.22 18.85
C ILE A 315 7.62 6.98 18.49
N LYS A 316 7.04 6.10 17.69
CA LYS A 316 7.73 4.93 17.15
C LYS A 316 8.33 5.28 15.79
N PHE A 317 9.64 5.40 15.71
CA PHE A 317 10.36 5.58 14.46
C PHE A 317 10.82 4.24 13.92
N ILE A 318 10.62 4.03 12.62
CA ILE A 318 11.20 2.94 11.85
C ILE A 318 12.32 3.56 11.02
N LEU A 319 13.55 3.15 11.29
CA LEU A 319 14.75 3.74 10.72
C LEU A 319 15.54 2.67 9.98
N PRO A 320 16.19 3.00 8.85
CA PRO A 320 17.12 2.08 8.22
C PRO A 320 18.39 1.93 9.06
N ARG A 321 18.93 0.71 9.09
CA ARG A 321 20.26 0.40 9.63
C ARG A 321 21.16 0.03 8.46
N GLY A 322 21.75 1.03 7.83
CA GLY A 322 22.30 0.91 6.50
C GLY A 322 21.21 0.66 5.46
N ILE A 323 21.54 0.01 4.35
CA ILE A 323 20.59 -0.45 3.31
C ILE A 323 20.38 -1.96 3.47
N GLY A 324 19.15 -2.42 3.44
CA GLY A 324 18.76 -3.82 3.57
C GLY A 324 18.44 -4.27 5.01
N ALA A 325 18.53 -3.37 5.98
CA ALA A 325 18.18 -3.65 7.38
C ALA A 325 17.48 -2.46 8.04
N TYR A 326 16.88 -2.70 9.20
CA TYR A 326 16.09 -1.69 9.92
C TYR A 326 16.29 -1.78 11.43
N GLU A 327 15.88 -0.71 12.10
CA GLU A 327 15.75 -0.63 13.56
C GLU A 327 14.46 0.09 13.93
N ILE A 328 13.77 -0.40 14.97
CA ILE A 328 12.58 0.26 15.53
C ILE A 328 12.98 0.96 16.80
N ARG A 329 12.82 2.29 16.84
CA ARG A 329 13.21 3.14 17.97
C ARG A 329 11.99 3.86 18.57
N LYS A 330 11.93 3.87 19.91
CA LYS A 330 10.93 4.63 20.68
C LYS A 330 11.60 5.66 21.61
N ASP A 331 12.92 5.62 21.68
CA ASP A 331 13.78 6.38 22.57
C ASP A 331 14.58 7.47 21.85
N VAL A 332 14.07 7.95 20.72
CA VAL A 332 14.75 8.99 19.94
C VAL A 332 14.59 10.34 20.64
N PRO A 333 15.70 11.03 20.98
CA PRO A 333 15.64 12.34 21.60
C PRO A 333 14.91 13.35 20.72
N ARG A 334 14.04 14.17 21.34
CA ARG A 334 13.29 15.22 20.66
C ARG A 334 14.19 16.16 19.85
N GLU A 335 15.32 16.53 20.43
CA GLU A 335 16.29 17.45 19.85
C GLU A 335 16.81 16.96 18.50
N LEU A 336 17.12 15.67 18.36
CA LEU A 336 17.58 15.09 17.10
C LEU A 336 16.49 15.12 16.02
N VAL A 337 15.25 14.87 16.42
CA VAL A 337 14.11 14.97 15.49
C VAL A 337 13.89 16.41 15.06
N MET A 338 13.95 17.34 16.01
CA MET A 338 13.85 18.80 15.74
C MET A 338 14.96 19.28 14.81
N ASP A 339 16.19 18.79 14.99
CA ASP A 339 17.33 19.16 14.13
C ASP A 339 17.10 18.66 12.69
N VAL A 340 16.55 17.44 12.53
CA VAL A 340 16.15 16.95 11.18
C VAL A 340 15.06 17.85 10.60
N LEU A 341 14.00 18.16 11.34
CA LEU A 341 12.91 18.98 10.84
C LEU A 341 13.37 20.37 10.39
N ARG A 342 14.32 20.99 11.12
CA ARG A 342 14.93 22.29 10.76
C ARG A 342 15.76 22.24 9.49
N GLU A 343 16.37 21.10 9.15
CA GLU A 343 17.05 20.92 7.85
C GLU A 343 16.07 21.00 6.66
N PHE A 344 14.78 20.81 6.91
CA PHE A 344 13.72 20.87 5.92
C PHE A 344 12.84 22.14 6.04
N GLU A 345 13.10 23.07 6.96
CA GLU A 345 12.43 24.40 7.04
C GLU A 345 12.83 25.37 5.88
#